data_3799c0327585aac9f7d5cec7fa0afbb8
#
_entry.id   3799c0327585aac9f7d5cec7fa0afbb8
#
_cell.length_a   1.000
_cell.length_b   1.000
_cell.length_c   1.000
_cell.angle_alpha   90.00
_cell.angle_beta   90.00
_cell.angle_gamma   90.00
#
_symmetry.space_group_name_H-M   'P 1'
#
loop_
_entity.id
_entity.type
_entity.pdbx_description
1 polymer ?
#
loop_
_entity_poly.entity_id
_entity_poly.type
_entity_poly.pdbx_seq_one_letter_code
_entity_poly.pdbx_strand_id
1 'polypeptide(L)'
;MFSGLRLLLIGLHLTHGALQAGLLFHLVGGNWRRRLTRAWSQQLLFLLGIRVESGGELAGVAGGLLVGNHVSFIDIFVINAILPSAFVAKSDVRKWPLIGWLCRRSNTVFIERGSRKAAHQTHRQMLAALASGQRLAIFPEGTTTAGDRVLPFHAALFQSAIDAAVPVHALALSYRGSDGAPSAAPAYIDEISLIDCLVSVLEARGLVARVELAASYAPPHADRRHLAHCAHQAVAAALSSDPDVTPVSKRGTDPRKRGVNPLQTPEQPLRNEVAIRQ
;
A
#
# COMPACT_ATOMS: atom_id res chain seq x y z
N MET A 1 -1.27 13.61 26.74
CA MET A 1 -1.90 12.55 27.57
C MET A 1 -2.76 11.56 26.77
N PHE A 2 -3.45 11.97 25.70
CA PHE A 2 -4.27 11.06 24.89
C PHE A 2 -3.47 10.09 23.99
N SER A 3 -2.24 10.41 23.63
CA SER A 3 -1.41 9.55 22.74
C SER A 3 -0.99 8.24 23.39
N GLY A 4 -0.61 8.24 24.67
CA GLY A 4 -0.18 7.01 25.36
C GLY A 4 -1.30 5.98 25.53
N LEU A 5 -2.51 6.42 25.87
CA LEU A 5 -3.68 5.53 25.98
C LEU A 5 -4.04 4.93 24.60
N ARG A 6 -3.99 5.73 23.53
CA ARG A 6 -4.24 5.22 22.17
C ARG A 6 -3.21 4.19 21.75
N LEU A 7 -1.92 4.43 21.99
CA LEU A 7 -0.87 3.47 21.69
C LEU A 7 -1.07 2.15 22.48
N LEU A 8 -1.46 2.23 23.76
CA LEU A 8 -1.80 1.04 24.53
C LEU A 8 -2.98 0.28 23.90
N LEU A 9 -4.06 0.99 23.54
CA LEU A 9 -5.24 0.37 22.90
C LEU A 9 -4.88 -0.26 21.55
N ILE A 10 -4.03 0.38 20.75
CA ILE A 10 -3.51 -0.20 19.50
C ILE A 10 -2.72 -1.47 19.78
N GLY A 11 -1.82 -1.46 20.78
CA GLY A 11 -1.07 -2.65 21.18
C GLY A 11 -1.97 -3.81 21.61
N LEU A 12 -2.99 -3.53 22.42
CA LEU A 12 -3.99 -4.53 22.84
C LEU A 12 -4.80 -5.04 21.64
N HIS A 13 -5.16 -4.16 20.72
CA HIS A 13 -5.90 -4.53 19.49
C HIS A 13 -5.05 -5.39 18.55
N LEU A 14 -3.77 -5.11 18.39
CA LEU A 14 -2.83 -5.96 17.64
C LEU A 14 -2.70 -7.35 18.28
N THR A 15 -2.61 -7.41 19.60
CA THR A 15 -2.59 -8.68 20.35
C THR A 15 -3.89 -9.46 20.16
N HIS A 16 -5.05 -8.79 20.25
CA HIS A 16 -6.35 -9.40 19.97
C HIS A 16 -6.39 -9.95 18.53
N GLY A 17 -5.93 -9.20 17.52
CA GLY A 17 -5.86 -9.68 16.14
C GLY A 17 -4.98 -10.90 15.95
N ALA A 18 -3.84 -10.95 16.68
CA ALA A 18 -2.97 -12.12 16.69
C ALA A 18 -3.66 -13.35 17.29
N LEU A 19 -4.32 -13.20 18.43
CA LEU A 19 -5.09 -14.29 19.05
C LEU A 19 -6.23 -14.76 18.15
N GLN A 20 -6.96 -13.84 17.54
CA GLN A 20 -8.03 -14.14 16.58
C GLN A 20 -7.51 -14.94 15.38
N ALA A 21 -6.41 -14.51 14.77
CA ALA A 21 -5.80 -15.20 13.64
C ALA A 21 -5.22 -16.58 14.04
N GLY A 22 -4.69 -16.69 15.24
CA GLY A 22 -4.11 -17.92 15.77
C GLY A 22 -5.14 -18.97 16.16
N LEU A 23 -6.18 -18.56 16.85
CA LEU A 23 -7.15 -19.47 17.47
C LEU A 23 -8.40 -19.68 16.59
N LEU A 24 -8.95 -18.61 16.02
CA LEU A 24 -10.25 -18.68 15.34
C LEU A 24 -10.14 -19.00 13.85
N PHE A 25 -9.09 -18.53 13.15
CA PHE A 25 -8.99 -18.74 11.70
C PHE A 25 -8.91 -20.22 11.30
N HIS A 26 -8.51 -21.12 12.18
CA HIS A 26 -8.55 -22.55 11.93
C HIS A 26 -9.95 -23.16 12.03
N LEU A 27 -10.79 -22.55 12.84
CA LEU A 27 -12.10 -23.10 13.21
C LEU A 27 -13.22 -22.56 12.29
N VAL A 28 -12.97 -21.42 11.61
CA VAL A 28 -14.01 -20.72 10.86
C VAL A 28 -13.78 -20.81 9.35
N GLY A 29 -14.87 -20.88 8.60
CA GLY A 29 -14.85 -20.83 7.13
C GLY A 29 -14.45 -19.45 6.57
N GLY A 30 -14.16 -19.39 5.26
CA GLY A 30 -13.66 -18.20 4.57
C GLY A 30 -14.54 -16.95 4.73
N ASN A 31 -15.87 -17.12 4.75
CA ASN A 31 -16.80 -16.00 4.95
C ASN A 31 -16.65 -15.35 6.32
N TRP A 32 -16.51 -16.18 7.37
CA TRP A 32 -16.30 -15.68 8.72
C TRP A 32 -14.93 -15.04 8.87
N ARG A 33 -13.87 -15.61 8.28
CA ARG A 33 -12.53 -14.98 8.26
C ARG A 33 -12.60 -13.59 7.65
N ARG A 34 -13.31 -13.43 6.51
CA ARG A 34 -13.49 -12.12 5.87
C ARG A 34 -14.24 -11.13 6.76
N ARG A 35 -15.30 -11.55 7.44
CA ARG A 35 -16.03 -10.70 8.40
C ARG A 35 -15.15 -10.26 9.57
N LEU A 36 -14.39 -11.19 10.14
CA LEU A 36 -13.47 -10.92 11.24
C LEU A 36 -12.35 -9.96 10.81
N THR A 37 -11.75 -10.19 9.63
CA THR A 37 -10.73 -9.29 9.07
C THR A 37 -11.26 -7.89 8.83
N ARG A 38 -12.49 -7.77 8.30
CA ARG A 38 -13.14 -6.47 8.09
C ARG A 38 -13.34 -5.74 9.42
N ALA A 39 -13.99 -6.38 10.38
CA ALA A 39 -14.29 -5.79 11.69
C ALA A 39 -13.01 -5.36 12.41
N TRP A 40 -11.99 -6.21 12.40
CA TRP A 40 -10.70 -5.93 13.00
C TRP A 40 -10.01 -4.72 12.34
N SER A 41 -10.01 -4.65 11.01
CA SER A 41 -9.44 -3.52 10.26
C SER A 41 -10.18 -2.22 10.53
N GLN A 42 -11.52 -2.25 10.58
CA GLN A 42 -12.35 -1.08 10.92
C GLN A 42 -12.04 -0.56 12.32
N GLN A 43 -11.92 -1.47 13.30
CA GLN A 43 -11.55 -1.10 14.67
C GLN A 43 -10.14 -0.51 14.76
N LEU A 44 -9.17 -1.07 14.03
CA LEU A 44 -7.82 -0.51 13.98
C LEU A 44 -7.83 0.92 13.41
N LEU A 45 -8.50 1.13 12.29
CA LEU A 45 -8.61 2.45 11.66
C LEU A 45 -9.32 3.46 12.56
N PHE A 46 -10.35 3.04 13.28
CA PHE A 46 -11.01 3.86 14.30
C PHE A 46 -10.03 4.26 15.43
N LEU A 47 -9.23 3.33 15.94
CA LEU A 47 -8.19 3.62 16.94
C LEU A 47 -7.11 4.56 16.40
N LEU A 48 -6.78 4.47 15.10
CA LEU A 48 -5.87 5.38 14.43
C LEU A 48 -6.49 6.76 14.16
N GLY A 49 -7.80 6.93 14.33
CA GLY A 49 -8.52 8.17 14.03
C GLY A 49 -8.73 8.37 12.52
N ILE A 50 -8.74 7.28 11.75
CA ILE A 50 -8.95 7.30 10.30
C ILE A 50 -10.39 6.88 10.01
N ARG A 51 -11.15 7.75 9.35
CA ARG A 51 -12.45 7.42 8.78
C ARG A 51 -12.26 6.88 7.36
N VAL A 52 -12.97 5.81 7.02
CA VAL A 52 -12.93 5.23 5.67
C VAL A 52 -14.17 5.64 4.90
N GLU A 53 -13.96 6.19 3.72
CA GLU A 53 -15.02 6.50 2.74
C GLU A 53 -14.83 5.64 1.50
N SER A 54 -15.94 5.12 0.96
CA SER A 54 -15.89 4.31 -0.26
C SER A 54 -17.11 4.58 -1.13
N GLY A 55 -16.92 4.55 -2.45
CA GLY A 55 -18.02 4.60 -3.42
C GLY A 55 -18.88 3.32 -3.36
N GLY A 56 -20.17 3.45 -3.67
CA GLY A 56 -21.13 2.33 -3.61
C GLY A 56 -20.80 1.17 -4.56
N GLU A 57 -20.10 1.41 -5.64
CA GLU A 57 -19.72 0.40 -6.64
C GLU A 57 -18.77 -0.69 -6.10
N LEU A 58 -18.00 -0.39 -5.03
CA LEU A 58 -17.12 -1.37 -4.38
C LEU A 58 -17.89 -2.54 -3.75
N ALA A 59 -19.13 -2.36 -3.37
CA ALA A 59 -19.97 -3.43 -2.79
C ALA A 59 -20.21 -4.58 -3.78
N GLY A 60 -20.17 -4.31 -5.09
CA GLY A 60 -20.35 -5.30 -6.17
C GLY A 60 -19.11 -6.12 -6.50
N VAL A 61 -17.96 -5.78 -5.96
CA VAL A 61 -16.69 -6.50 -6.24
C VAL A 61 -16.66 -7.85 -5.53
N ALA A 62 -16.97 -8.91 -6.27
CA ALA A 62 -17.09 -10.27 -5.71
C ALA A 62 -15.75 -10.98 -5.52
N GLY A 63 -14.87 -10.93 -6.51
CA GLY A 63 -13.57 -11.63 -6.54
C GLY A 63 -12.61 -10.99 -7.54
N GLY A 64 -11.45 -11.60 -7.77
CA GLY A 64 -10.47 -11.14 -8.74
C GLY A 64 -9.25 -10.43 -8.14
N LEU A 65 -8.48 -9.79 -9.02
CA LEU A 65 -7.27 -9.06 -8.67
C LEU A 65 -7.60 -7.58 -8.42
N LEU A 66 -7.36 -7.11 -7.21
CA LEU A 66 -7.44 -5.68 -6.87
C LEU A 66 -6.05 -5.06 -7.06
N VAL A 67 -5.98 -3.97 -7.81
CA VAL A 67 -4.73 -3.23 -8.06
C VAL A 67 -4.93 -1.78 -7.68
N GLY A 68 -4.00 -1.18 -6.95
CA GLY A 68 -4.13 0.21 -6.51
C GLY A 68 -2.78 0.93 -6.38
N ASN A 69 -2.84 2.25 -6.26
CA ASN A 69 -1.69 3.03 -5.84
C ASN A 69 -1.33 2.73 -4.37
N HIS A 70 -0.12 3.06 -3.97
CA HIS A 70 0.43 2.72 -2.65
C HIS A 70 1.01 3.93 -1.94
N VAL A 71 0.41 4.26 -0.80
CA VAL A 71 0.83 5.40 0.04
C VAL A 71 1.44 4.91 1.35
N SER A 72 0.86 3.85 1.94
CA SER A 72 1.18 3.45 3.30
C SER A 72 0.95 1.95 3.53
N PHE A 73 1.61 1.39 4.54
CA PHE A 73 1.21 0.09 5.08
C PHE A 73 -0.25 0.09 5.60
N ILE A 74 -0.82 1.26 5.88
CA ILE A 74 -2.22 1.44 6.32
C ILE A 74 -3.20 1.09 5.20
N ASP A 75 -2.81 1.21 3.94
CA ASP A 75 -3.66 0.89 2.77
C ASP A 75 -4.23 -0.53 2.85
N ILE A 76 -3.46 -1.47 3.42
CA ILE A 76 -3.88 -2.85 3.64
C ILE A 76 -5.13 -2.92 4.53
N PHE A 77 -5.15 -2.13 5.60
CA PHE A 77 -6.27 -2.10 6.54
C PHE A 77 -7.46 -1.31 5.97
N VAL A 78 -7.19 -0.26 5.21
CA VAL A 78 -8.22 0.51 4.51
C VAL A 78 -8.95 -0.38 3.50
N ILE A 79 -8.23 -1.11 2.65
CA ILE A 79 -8.84 -2.06 1.71
C ILE A 79 -9.58 -3.17 2.46
N ASN A 80 -9.00 -3.76 3.50
CA ASN A 80 -9.63 -4.83 4.28
C ASN A 80 -10.89 -4.38 5.03
N ALA A 81 -10.98 -3.11 5.40
CA ALA A 81 -12.18 -2.55 6.03
C ALA A 81 -13.39 -2.54 5.08
N ILE A 82 -13.15 -2.56 3.76
CA ILE A 82 -14.19 -2.52 2.71
C ILE A 82 -14.27 -3.86 1.99
N LEU A 83 -13.15 -4.35 1.48
CA LEU A 83 -12.99 -5.52 0.62
C LEU A 83 -11.95 -6.48 1.21
N PRO A 84 -12.27 -7.28 2.24
CA PRO A 84 -11.33 -8.22 2.84
C PRO A 84 -10.66 -9.10 1.77
N SER A 85 -9.34 -9.00 1.67
CA SER A 85 -8.53 -9.57 0.59
C SER A 85 -7.25 -10.19 1.14
N ALA A 86 -6.68 -11.16 0.42
CA ALA A 86 -5.29 -11.53 0.60
C ALA A 86 -4.41 -10.47 -0.05
N PHE A 87 -3.18 -10.31 0.43
CA PHE A 87 -2.24 -9.34 -0.11
C PHE A 87 -0.99 -9.99 -0.65
N VAL A 88 -0.29 -9.26 -1.49
CA VAL A 88 1.05 -9.63 -1.94
C VAL A 88 2.04 -8.72 -1.26
N ALA A 89 2.99 -9.28 -0.51
CA ALA A 89 3.98 -8.55 0.27
C ALA A 89 5.41 -8.96 -0.08
N LYS A 90 6.38 -8.10 0.18
CA LYS A 90 7.81 -8.44 0.05
C LYS A 90 8.18 -9.57 1.02
N SER A 91 9.03 -10.49 0.60
CA SER A 91 9.49 -11.62 1.43
C SER A 91 10.16 -11.19 2.74
N ASP A 92 10.74 -9.99 2.78
CA ASP A 92 11.37 -9.45 4.01
C ASP A 92 10.38 -9.31 5.15
N VAL A 93 9.12 -8.95 4.86
CA VAL A 93 8.04 -8.87 5.86
C VAL A 93 7.79 -10.22 6.53
N ARG A 94 8.06 -11.33 5.83
CA ARG A 94 7.94 -12.70 6.38
C ARG A 94 8.85 -12.94 7.58
N LYS A 95 9.99 -12.24 7.66
CA LYS A 95 10.98 -12.36 8.74
C LYS A 95 10.61 -11.55 9.98
N TRP A 96 9.66 -10.61 9.86
CA TRP A 96 9.26 -9.81 11.00
C TRP A 96 8.47 -10.67 11.99
N PRO A 97 8.85 -10.67 13.28
CA PRO A 97 8.08 -11.35 14.31
C PRO A 97 6.63 -10.86 14.28
N LEU A 98 5.69 -11.63 14.70
CA LEU A 98 4.25 -11.31 14.71
C LEU A 98 3.67 -10.92 13.35
N ILE A 99 4.17 -9.88 12.66
CA ILE A 99 3.65 -9.42 11.36
C ILE A 99 3.81 -10.50 10.29
N GLY A 100 5.00 -11.09 10.15
CA GLY A 100 5.22 -12.19 9.21
C GLY A 100 4.37 -13.42 9.52
N TRP A 101 4.11 -13.68 10.80
CA TRP A 101 3.20 -14.75 11.22
C TRP A 101 1.75 -14.42 10.88
N LEU A 102 1.27 -13.18 11.14
CA LEU A 102 -0.07 -12.69 10.76
C LEU A 102 -0.27 -12.75 9.25
N CYS A 103 0.71 -12.30 8.47
CA CYS A 103 0.66 -12.36 7.01
C CYS A 103 0.46 -13.80 6.52
N ARG A 104 1.20 -14.76 7.08
CA ARG A 104 1.00 -16.19 6.74
C ARG A 104 -0.41 -16.68 7.08
N ARG A 105 -0.98 -16.24 8.21
CA ARG A 105 -2.34 -16.60 8.62
C ARG A 105 -3.43 -15.94 7.78
N SER A 106 -3.11 -14.81 7.16
CA SER A 106 -4.01 -14.05 6.28
C SER A 106 -3.87 -14.42 4.79
N ASN A 107 -3.25 -15.55 4.47
CA ASN A 107 -3.00 -16.02 3.11
C ASN A 107 -2.21 -15.02 2.24
N THR A 108 -1.31 -14.24 2.85
CA THR A 108 -0.45 -13.33 2.13
C THR A 108 0.50 -14.09 1.21
N VAL A 109 0.55 -13.71 -0.05
CA VAL A 109 1.54 -14.19 -1.03
C VAL A 109 2.82 -13.40 -0.86
N PHE A 110 3.97 -14.06 -0.70
CA PHE A 110 5.24 -13.38 -0.53
C PHE A 110 6.03 -13.36 -1.83
N ILE A 111 6.43 -12.15 -2.26
CA ILE A 111 7.29 -11.96 -3.43
C ILE A 111 8.76 -12.01 -3.00
N GLU A 112 9.48 -13.00 -3.50
CA GLU A 112 10.94 -13.00 -3.47
C GLU A 112 11.46 -12.28 -4.72
N ARG A 113 12.40 -11.36 -4.54
CA ARG A 113 13.04 -10.61 -5.64
C ARG A 113 14.36 -11.29 -6.02
N GLY A 114 14.81 -11.05 -7.24
CA GLY A 114 16.19 -11.37 -7.67
C GLY A 114 16.37 -12.64 -8.48
N SER A 115 15.33 -13.47 -8.71
CA SER A 115 15.48 -14.63 -9.59
C SER A 115 14.23 -14.93 -10.43
N ARG A 116 14.42 -15.50 -11.62
CA ARG A 116 13.32 -15.99 -12.47
C ARG A 116 12.50 -17.06 -11.75
N LYS A 117 13.15 -17.91 -10.96
CA LYS A 117 12.50 -18.97 -10.18
C LYS A 117 11.55 -18.37 -9.14
N ALA A 118 11.98 -17.34 -8.43
CA ALA A 118 11.16 -16.64 -7.44
C ALA A 118 9.94 -15.95 -8.08
N ALA A 119 10.14 -15.28 -9.22
CA ALA A 119 9.04 -14.67 -9.97
C ALA A 119 8.00 -15.71 -10.43
N HIS A 120 8.46 -16.88 -10.92
CA HIS A 120 7.57 -17.96 -11.32
C HIS A 120 6.82 -18.58 -10.11
N GLN A 121 7.47 -18.70 -8.96
CA GLN A 121 6.81 -19.19 -7.74
C GLN A 121 5.74 -18.21 -7.25
N THR A 122 6.03 -16.92 -7.24
CA THR A 122 5.05 -15.86 -6.92
C THR A 122 3.85 -15.92 -7.85
N HIS A 123 4.10 -16.00 -9.16
CA HIS A 123 3.04 -16.11 -10.17
C HIS A 123 2.13 -17.34 -9.90
N ARG A 124 2.71 -18.51 -9.64
CA ARG A 124 1.94 -19.74 -9.32
C ARG A 124 1.10 -19.58 -8.06
N GLN A 125 1.62 -18.92 -7.01
CA GLN A 125 0.87 -18.67 -5.77
C GLN A 125 -0.29 -17.71 -5.99
N MET A 126 -0.06 -16.61 -6.73
CA MET A 126 -1.11 -15.67 -7.11
C MET A 126 -2.18 -16.34 -7.96
N LEU A 127 -1.78 -17.11 -8.97
CA LEU A 127 -2.69 -17.87 -9.82
C LEU A 127 -3.57 -18.82 -8.99
N ALA A 128 -2.97 -19.59 -8.10
CA ALA A 128 -3.71 -20.51 -7.23
C ALA A 128 -4.71 -19.79 -6.32
N ALA A 129 -4.33 -18.65 -5.74
CA ALA A 129 -5.21 -17.84 -4.91
C ALA A 129 -6.39 -17.29 -5.72
N LEU A 130 -6.14 -16.74 -6.90
CA LEU A 130 -7.18 -16.21 -7.78
C LEU A 130 -8.12 -17.30 -8.30
N ALA A 131 -7.58 -18.42 -8.75
CA ALA A 131 -8.35 -19.56 -9.23
C ALA A 131 -9.24 -20.21 -8.14
N SER A 132 -8.87 -20.06 -6.85
CA SER A 132 -9.71 -20.49 -5.73
C SER A 132 -10.86 -19.52 -5.39
N GLY A 133 -11.04 -18.44 -6.18
CA GLY A 133 -12.05 -17.42 -5.96
C GLY A 133 -11.71 -16.42 -4.85
N GLN A 134 -10.45 -16.39 -4.37
CA GLN A 134 -10.02 -15.39 -3.41
C GLN A 134 -9.83 -14.02 -4.10
N ARG A 135 -10.14 -12.95 -3.37
CA ARG A 135 -9.67 -11.61 -3.73
C ARG A 135 -8.20 -11.47 -3.36
N LEU A 136 -7.41 -11.04 -4.30
CA LEU A 136 -5.99 -10.76 -4.10
C LEU A 136 -5.73 -9.30 -4.39
N ALA A 137 -5.19 -8.56 -3.44
CA ALA A 137 -4.84 -7.16 -3.59
C ALA A 137 -3.32 -6.99 -3.74
N ILE A 138 -2.93 -6.14 -4.68
CA ILE A 138 -1.54 -5.80 -4.96
C ILE A 138 -1.38 -4.30 -5.13
N PHE A 139 -0.18 -3.82 -4.82
CA PHE A 139 0.28 -2.47 -5.14
C PHE A 139 1.38 -2.58 -6.20
N PRO A 140 0.98 -2.51 -7.50
CA PRO A 140 1.91 -2.85 -8.57
C PRO A 140 2.98 -1.78 -8.83
N GLU A 141 2.99 -0.67 -8.11
CA GLU A 141 4.08 0.30 -8.05
C GLU A 141 5.35 -0.30 -7.42
N GLY A 142 5.21 -1.30 -6.55
CA GLY A 142 6.31 -1.97 -5.87
C GLY A 142 7.02 -1.15 -4.80
N THR A 143 6.59 0.09 -4.56
CA THR A 143 7.00 0.99 -3.49
C THR A 143 5.85 1.94 -3.15
N THR A 144 5.98 2.70 -2.06
CA THR A 144 5.04 3.73 -1.63
C THR A 144 5.42 5.10 -2.19
N THR A 145 4.41 5.99 -2.34
CA THR A 145 4.56 7.40 -2.71
C THR A 145 3.91 8.29 -1.64
N ALA A 146 4.08 9.60 -1.75
CA ALA A 146 3.37 10.55 -0.88
C ALA A 146 1.87 10.67 -1.18
N GLY A 147 1.36 9.95 -2.20
CA GLY A 147 -0.02 10.06 -2.68
C GLY A 147 -0.23 11.18 -3.69
N ASP A 148 0.84 11.90 -4.05
CA ASP A 148 0.87 13.01 -5.00
C ASP A 148 0.98 12.55 -6.47
N ARG A 149 1.31 11.29 -6.68
CA ARG A 149 1.49 10.66 -7.99
C ARG A 149 1.28 9.16 -7.93
N VAL A 150 1.11 8.56 -9.09
CA VAL A 150 1.06 7.09 -9.26
C VAL A 150 2.26 6.67 -10.11
N LEU A 151 3.08 5.78 -9.60
CA LEU A 151 4.22 5.21 -10.32
C LEU A 151 3.74 4.16 -11.34
N PRO A 152 4.54 3.88 -12.39
CA PRO A 152 4.17 2.87 -13.38
C PRO A 152 3.91 1.49 -12.76
N PHE A 153 2.87 0.83 -13.21
CA PHE A 153 2.48 -0.49 -12.73
C PHE A 153 3.32 -1.61 -13.34
N HIS A 154 3.88 -2.46 -12.51
CA HIS A 154 4.65 -3.64 -12.93
C HIS A 154 3.74 -4.67 -13.61
N ALA A 155 3.75 -4.71 -14.94
CA ALA A 155 2.89 -5.55 -15.77
C ALA A 155 3.00 -7.06 -15.46
N ALA A 156 4.16 -7.55 -14.98
CA ALA A 156 4.36 -8.96 -14.66
C ALA A 156 3.37 -9.48 -13.59
N LEU A 157 2.90 -8.60 -12.69
CA LEU A 157 1.96 -8.96 -11.63
C LEU A 157 0.55 -9.22 -12.13
N PHE A 158 0.21 -8.76 -13.33
CA PHE A 158 -1.11 -8.95 -13.94
C PHE A 158 -1.27 -10.31 -14.64
N GLN A 159 -0.15 -11.00 -14.96
CA GLN A 159 -0.21 -12.27 -15.67
C GLN A 159 -1.06 -13.32 -14.96
N SER A 160 -1.01 -13.36 -13.64
CA SER A 160 -1.79 -14.32 -12.85
C SER A 160 -3.31 -14.13 -12.98
N ALA A 161 -3.79 -12.90 -13.17
CA ALA A 161 -5.20 -12.61 -13.39
C ALA A 161 -5.63 -13.02 -14.81
N ILE A 162 -4.75 -12.85 -15.80
CA ILE A 162 -4.98 -13.32 -17.18
C ILE A 162 -5.11 -14.84 -17.20
N ASP A 163 -4.14 -15.53 -16.60
CA ASP A 163 -4.10 -17.01 -16.60
C ASP A 163 -5.23 -17.62 -15.77
N ALA A 164 -5.68 -16.94 -14.72
CA ALA A 164 -6.85 -17.34 -13.92
C ALA A 164 -8.18 -16.96 -14.58
N ALA A 165 -8.17 -16.19 -15.68
CA ALA A 165 -9.36 -15.65 -16.33
C ALA A 165 -10.30 -14.93 -15.34
N VAL A 166 -9.76 -14.10 -14.43
CA VAL A 166 -10.53 -13.37 -13.43
C VAL A 166 -10.52 -11.86 -13.71
N PRO A 167 -11.52 -11.10 -13.22
CA PRO A 167 -11.54 -9.66 -13.37
C PRO A 167 -10.38 -8.98 -12.62
N VAL A 168 -9.99 -7.80 -13.13
CA VAL A 168 -9.04 -6.89 -12.49
C VAL A 168 -9.77 -5.59 -12.15
N HIS A 169 -9.68 -5.18 -10.89
CA HIS A 169 -10.34 -3.99 -10.35
C HIS A 169 -9.28 -2.96 -9.94
N ALA A 170 -9.28 -1.81 -10.59
CA ALA A 170 -8.38 -0.70 -10.29
C ALA A 170 -8.98 0.16 -9.17
N LEU A 171 -8.26 0.32 -8.08
CA LEU A 171 -8.65 1.09 -6.90
C LEU A 171 -7.78 2.34 -6.78
N ALA A 172 -8.41 3.50 -6.60
CA ALA A 172 -7.72 4.73 -6.26
C ALA A 172 -7.84 4.97 -4.75
N LEU A 173 -6.69 5.12 -4.08
CA LEU A 173 -6.61 5.43 -2.65
C LEU A 173 -6.07 6.83 -2.44
N SER A 174 -6.77 7.63 -1.65
CA SER A 174 -6.32 8.96 -1.24
C SER A 174 -6.53 9.16 0.27
N TYR A 175 -5.73 10.05 0.83
CA TYR A 175 -5.86 10.46 2.23
C TYR A 175 -6.05 11.96 2.33
N ARG A 176 -6.98 12.38 3.20
CA ARG A 176 -7.33 13.77 3.43
C ARG A 176 -7.29 14.10 4.92
N GLY A 177 -6.96 15.33 5.22
CA GLY A 177 -7.10 15.87 6.56
C GLY A 177 -8.56 16.18 6.90
N SER A 178 -8.79 16.62 8.13
CA SER A 178 -10.11 17.07 8.61
C SER A 178 -10.64 18.32 7.88
N ASP A 179 -9.76 19.06 7.23
CA ASP A 179 -10.04 20.23 6.39
C ASP A 179 -10.39 19.85 4.92
N GLY A 180 -10.37 18.55 4.60
CA GLY A 180 -10.58 18.03 3.25
C GLY A 180 -9.34 18.10 2.34
N ALA A 181 -8.26 18.77 2.74
CA ALA A 181 -7.05 18.86 1.94
C ALA A 181 -6.29 17.53 1.89
N PRO A 182 -5.55 17.24 0.79
CA PRO A 182 -4.68 16.07 0.72
C PRO A 182 -3.69 16.01 1.89
N SER A 183 -3.55 14.85 2.50
CA SER A 183 -2.70 14.63 3.66
C SER A 183 -1.62 13.60 3.37
N ALA A 184 -0.36 13.98 3.56
CA ALA A 184 0.78 13.08 3.51
C ALA A 184 1.10 12.42 4.87
N ALA A 185 0.32 12.67 5.91
CA ALA A 185 0.57 12.11 7.24
C ALA A 185 0.66 10.57 7.27
N PRO A 186 -0.13 9.81 6.47
CA PRO A 186 0.00 8.37 6.38
C PRO A 186 1.14 7.89 5.48
N ALA A 187 1.78 8.76 4.71
CA ALA A 187 2.78 8.36 3.72
C ALA A 187 3.97 7.65 4.37
N TYR A 188 4.25 6.44 3.90
CA TYR A 188 5.36 5.62 4.37
C TYR A 188 6.45 5.58 3.31
N ILE A 189 7.23 6.65 3.25
CA ILE A 189 8.25 6.90 2.22
C ILE A 189 9.63 7.10 2.84
N ASP A 190 10.66 6.95 2.04
CA ASP A 190 12.06 7.15 2.42
C ASP A 190 12.48 6.28 3.63
N GLU A 191 13.26 6.84 4.55
CA GLU A 191 13.78 6.19 5.75
C GLU A 191 12.86 6.33 6.98
N ILE A 192 11.60 6.74 6.77
CA ILE A 192 10.66 6.89 7.90
C ILE A 192 10.43 5.54 8.59
N SER A 193 10.54 5.51 9.91
CA SER A 193 10.24 4.29 10.66
C SER A 193 8.73 4.05 10.74
N LEU A 194 8.33 2.79 10.95
CA LEU A 194 6.93 2.44 11.16
C LEU A 194 6.30 3.19 12.34
N ILE A 195 7.09 3.44 13.39
CA ILE A 195 6.66 4.16 14.58
C ILE A 195 6.44 5.63 14.26
N ASP A 196 7.36 6.27 13.54
CA ASP A 196 7.23 7.68 13.19
C ASP A 196 6.03 7.92 12.26
N CYS A 197 5.81 7.03 11.29
CA CYS A 197 4.60 7.08 10.46
C CYS A 197 3.33 6.92 11.30
N LEU A 198 3.31 6.00 12.27
CA LEU A 198 2.18 5.82 13.18
C LEU A 198 1.93 7.07 14.03
N VAL A 199 2.98 7.68 14.55
CA VAL A 199 2.89 8.94 15.32
C VAL A 199 2.33 10.05 14.45
N SER A 200 2.83 10.23 13.21
CA SER A 200 2.32 11.21 12.25
C SER A 200 0.82 11.06 12.00
N VAL A 201 0.35 9.82 11.82
CA VAL A 201 -1.07 9.51 11.66
C VAL A 201 -1.89 9.88 12.89
N LEU A 202 -1.39 9.57 14.09
CA LEU A 202 -2.09 9.87 15.34
C LEU A 202 -2.17 11.37 15.63
N GLU A 203 -1.17 12.13 15.19
CA GLU A 203 -1.11 13.59 15.33
C GLU A 203 -2.01 14.33 14.33
N ALA A 204 -2.17 13.78 13.13
CA ALA A 204 -2.93 14.41 12.04
C ALA A 204 -4.44 14.54 12.32
N ARG A 205 -4.98 13.81 13.26
CA ARG A 205 -6.38 13.84 13.72
C ARG A 205 -7.43 14.00 12.61
N GLY A 206 -8.41 13.12 12.60
CA GLY A 206 -9.55 13.23 11.67
C GLY A 206 -9.20 12.94 10.21
N LEU A 207 -8.20 12.09 9.99
CA LEU A 207 -7.86 11.62 8.65
C LEU A 207 -9.04 10.87 8.02
N VAL A 208 -9.21 11.09 6.72
CA VAL A 208 -10.15 10.37 5.88
C VAL A 208 -9.37 9.60 4.83
N ALA A 209 -9.52 8.29 4.82
CA ALA A 209 -9.03 7.42 3.75
C ALA A 209 -10.18 7.15 2.78
N ARG A 210 -10.03 7.56 1.53
CA ARG A 210 -11.01 7.37 0.47
C ARG A 210 -10.55 6.28 -0.49
N VAL A 211 -11.45 5.36 -0.82
CA VAL A 211 -11.22 4.29 -1.79
C VAL A 211 -12.29 4.34 -2.85
N GLU A 212 -11.87 4.46 -4.09
CA GLU A 212 -12.75 4.48 -5.26
C GLU A 212 -12.44 3.32 -6.19
N LEU A 213 -13.47 2.77 -6.82
CA LEU A 213 -13.34 1.87 -7.95
C LEU A 213 -13.12 2.71 -9.21
N ALA A 214 -11.87 2.86 -9.61
CA ALA A 214 -11.50 3.65 -10.79
C ALA A 214 -11.92 2.96 -12.10
N ALA A 215 -11.77 1.62 -12.16
CA ALA A 215 -12.20 0.83 -13.31
C ALA A 215 -12.28 -0.67 -12.94
N SER A 216 -13.04 -1.42 -13.74
CA SER A 216 -13.09 -2.89 -13.71
C SER A 216 -12.89 -3.45 -15.10
N TYR A 217 -12.01 -4.44 -15.22
CA TYR A 217 -11.68 -5.11 -16.49
C TYR A 217 -12.09 -6.56 -16.38
N ALA A 218 -13.09 -6.96 -17.18
CA ALA A 218 -13.54 -8.35 -17.26
C ALA A 218 -12.63 -9.17 -18.22
N PRO A 219 -12.43 -10.47 -17.96
CA PRO A 219 -11.78 -11.34 -18.94
C PRO A 219 -12.68 -11.54 -20.18
N PRO A 220 -12.08 -11.89 -21.36
CA PRO A 220 -10.67 -12.15 -21.59
C PRO A 220 -9.84 -10.87 -21.68
N HIS A 221 -8.62 -10.91 -21.15
CA HIS A 221 -7.70 -9.78 -21.22
C HIS A 221 -6.74 -9.95 -22.41
N ALA A 222 -6.45 -8.86 -23.14
CA ALA A 222 -5.59 -8.90 -24.33
C ALA A 222 -4.14 -9.28 -23.97
N ASP A 223 -3.51 -8.49 -23.12
CA ASP A 223 -2.16 -8.74 -22.62
C ASP A 223 -1.91 -7.99 -21.31
N ARG A 224 -0.88 -8.42 -20.56
CA ARG A 224 -0.55 -7.86 -19.24
C ARG A 224 -0.03 -6.42 -19.28
N ARG A 225 0.62 -5.96 -20.37
CA ARG A 225 1.18 -4.59 -20.47
C ARG A 225 0.05 -3.62 -20.72
N HIS A 226 -0.85 -3.96 -21.63
CA HIS A 226 -2.05 -3.17 -21.90
C HIS A 226 -2.93 -3.06 -20.66
N LEU A 227 -3.21 -4.18 -19.99
CA LEU A 227 -4.03 -4.22 -18.77
C LEU A 227 -3.42 -3.38 -17.64
N ALA A 228 -2.11 -3.50 -17.41
CA ALA A 228 -1.40 -2.70 -16.41
C ALA A 228 -1.42 -1.21 -16.74
N HIS A 229 -1.26 -0.84 -18.02
CA HIS A 229 -1.33 0.55 -18.47
C HIS A 229 -2.73 1.13 -18.28
N CYS A 230 -3.77 0.44 -18.71
CA CYS A 230 -5.16 0.88 -18.52
C CYS A 230 -5.51 1.04 -17.03
N ALA A 231 -5.13 0.08 -16.18
CA ALA A 231 -5.36 0.17 -14.75
C ALA A 231 -4.60 1.35 -14.11
N HIS A 232 -3.34 1.58 -14.49
CA HIS A 232 -2.57 2.74 -14.05
C HIS A 232 -3.24 4.07 -14.45
N GLN A 233 -3.64 4.20 -15.72
CA GLN A 233 -4.32 5.41 -16.21
C GLN A 233 -5.64 5.67 -15.47
N ALA A 234 -6.44 4.63 -15.23
CA ALA A 234 -7.69 4.76 -14.50
C ALA A 234 -7.47 5.25 -13.06
N VAL A 235 -6.48 4.68 -12.35
CA VAL A 235 -6.12 5.12 -10.99
C VAL A 235 -5.63 6.56 -10.98
N ALA A 236 -4.73 6.91 -11.90
CA ALA A 236 -4.18 8.25 -12.00
C ALA A 236 -5.28 9.29 -12.34
N ALA A 237 -6.19 8.96 -13.24
CA ALA A 237 -7.32 9.82 -13.59
C ALA A 237 -8.28 10.02 -12.42
N ALA A 238 -8.62 8.96 -11.67
CA ALA A 238 -9.50 9.05 -10.49
C ALA A 238 -8.89 9.94 -9.40
N LEU A 239 -7.58 9.84 -9.15
CA LEU A 239 -6.89 10.70 -8.19
C LEU A 239 -6.80 12.16 -8.66
N SER A 240 -6.70 12.41 -9.98
CA SER A 240 -6.62 13.76 -10.54
C SER A 240 -7.99 14.45 -10.67
N SER A 241 -9.06 13.67 -10.84
CA SER A 241 -10.44 14.17 -10.96
C SER A 241 -11.12 14.39 -9.62
N ASP A 242 -10.48 14.05 -8.53
CA ASP A 242 -10.97 14.37 -7.20
C ASP A 242 -10.95 15.91 -7.01
N PRO A 243 -12.12 16.58 -6.95
CA PRO A 243 -12.24 18.05 -7.09
C PRO A 243 -11.46 18.83 -6.04
N ASP A 244 -11.00 18.17 -4.98
CA ASP A 244 -10.22 18.78 -3.92
C ASP A 244 -8.69 18.50 -4.04
N VAL A 245 -8.23 17.79 -5.06
CA VAL A 245 -6.80 17.64 -5.35
C VAL A 245 -6.34 18.80 -6.22
N THR A 246 -6.15 19.96 -5.61
CA THR A 246 -5.33 21.01 -6.24
C THR A 246 -3.89 20.48 -6.29
N PRO A 247 -3.23 20.43 -7.47
CA PRO A 247 -1.83 20.03 -7.52
C PRO A 247 -1.05 20.96 -6.60
N VAL A 248 -0.29 20.38 -5.66
CA VAL A 248 0.58 21.13 -4.77
C VAL A 248 1.50 21.96 -5.67
N SER A 249 1.16 23.27 -5.80
CA SER A 249 2.00 24.24 -6.46
C SER A 249 3.39 24.09 -5.84
N LYS A 250 4.39 23.87 -6.67
CA LYS A 250 5.79 23.92 -6.29
C LYS A 250 6.06 25.29 -5.69
N ARG A 251 5.79 25.48 -4.41
CA ARG A 251 6.37 26.62 -3.68
C ARG A 251 7.85 26.35 -3.66
N GLY A 252 8.53 27.03 -4.54
CA GLY A 252 9.97 27.03 -4.63
C GLY A 252 10.56 27.35 -3.27
N THR A 253 11.08 26.35 -2.62
CA THR A 253 12.14 26.55 -1.64
C THR A 253 13.41 26.76 -2.45
N ASP A 254 13.64 28.03 -2.83
CA ASP A 254 14.94 28.47 -3.33
C ASP A 254 15.97 28.21 -2.22
N PRO A 255 16.92 27.29 -2.39
CA PRO A 255 17.91 26.99 -1.38
C PRO A 255 18.90 28.15 -1.14
N ARG A 256 18.80 29.25 -1.89
CA ARG A 256 19.74 30.39 -1.84
C ARG A 256 19.40 31.45 -0.81
N LYS A 257 18.38 31.29 0.02
CA LYS A 257 18.02 32.28 1.07
C LYS A 257 18.33 31.82 2.50
N ARG A 258 19.25 30.92 2.72
CA ARG A 258 19.92 30.81 4.03
C ARG A 258 21.34 31.35 3.86
N GLY A 259 21.55 32.58 4.36
CA GLY A 259 22.83 33.25 4.38
C GLY A 259 23.89 32.38 5.05
N VAL A 260 24.82 31.89 4.29
CA VAL A 260 26.09 31.34 4.77
C VAL A 260 27.13 32.40 4.50
N ASN A 261 27.71 32.88 5.60
CA ASN A 261 28.80 33.84 5.67
C ASN A 261 30.04 33.27 4.94
N PRO A 262 30.66 33.97 3.99
CA PRO A 262 31.81 33.48 3.29
C PRO A 262 33.09 33.87 4.01
N LEU A 263 33.63 32.97 4.84
CA LEU A 263 35.06 33.08 5.27
C LEU A 263 35.58 31.67 5.63
N GLN A 264 36.67 31.36 4.97
CA GLN A 264 37.68 30.33 5.25
C GLN A 264 37.61 29.05 4.42
N THR A 265 38.24 29.15 3.28
CA THR A 265 38.95 28.07 2.56
C THR A 265 40.32 27.85 3.19
N PRO A 266 40.76 26.64 3.40
CA PRO A 266 42.18 26.28 3.25
C PRO A 266 42.37 25.46 1.97
N GLU A 267 43.22 25.99 1.13
CA GLU A 267 43.83 25.30 0.00
C GLU A 267 44.57 24.03 0.47
N GLN A 268 44.42 22.95 -0.27
CA GLN A 268 45.42 21.88 -0.32
C GLN A 268 45.62 21.41 -1.76
N PRO A 269 46.86 21.05 -2.12
CA PRO A 269 47.34 21.09 -3.49
C PRO A 269 47.16 19.79 -4.26
N LEU A 270 47.04 19.97 -5.57
CA LEU A 270 47.20 18.99 -6.63
C LEU A 270 48.44 18.13 -6.44
N ARG A 271 48.30 16.80 -6.50
CA ARG A 271 49.37 15.90 -6.95
C ARG A 271 48.84 15.00 -8.05
N ASN A 272 49.57 15.10 -9.13
CA ASN A 272 49.49 14.41 -10.38
C ASN A 272 49.92 12.93 -10.28
N GLU A 273 49.52 12.21 -11.34
CA GLU A 273 50.24 11.06 -11.97
C GLU A 273 50.06 9.71 -11.26
N VAL A 274 49.89 8.59 -11.92
CA VAL A 274 50.33 8.10 -13.25
C VAL A 274 49.56 6.82 -13.56
N ALA A 275 49.32 6.61 -14.83
CA ALA A 275 48.87 5.38 -15.50
C ALA A 275 49.67 4.12 -15.08
N ILE A 276 49.12 2.94 -15.33
CA ILE A 276 49.60 1.84 -16.18
C ILE A 276 48.85 0.54 -15.90
N ARG A 277 48.25 0.02 -16.96
CA ARG A 277 48.15 -1.36 -17.47
C ARG A 277 48.32 -2.54 -16.49
N GLN A 278 47.35 -3.39 -16.38
CA GLN A 278 47.21 -4.71 -17.06
C GLN A 278 45.81 -5.24 -16.86
#